data_0bcae42e30aebeeb2d7cc48c55df2a4c
#
_entry.id   0bcae42e30aebeeb2d7cc48c55df2a4c
#
_cell.length_a   1.000
_cell.length_b   1.000
_cell.length_c   1.000
_cell.angle_alpha   90.00
_cell.angle_beta   90.00
_cell.angle_gamma   90.00
#
_symmetry.space_group_name_H-M   'P 1'
#
loop_
_entity.id
_entity.type
_entity.pdbx_description
1 polymer ?
#
loop_
_entity_poly.entity_id
_entity_poly.type
_entity_poly.pdbx_seq_one_letter_code
_entity_poly.pdbx_strand_id
1 'polypeptide(L)'
;VLTQINATHKSVPLMLCPADALNYNEIYRQKSLISAFKQAGFHTSFLSNQLRNGSFTEFFADEADCTIYFAAPKNKPHLHDDVLLSAVDSLLNIGKTKQLIILHTYGSHFNYCERYDTDCRIFTPDHIKEIDHKNKQAMINAYDNSIVATDKFLAQVIDKLDRTGKTSAMLYLSDHGEDLLDDERNRFLHASPIPTYYQLHIP
;
A
#
# COMPACT_ATOMS: atom_id res chain seq x y z
N VAL A 1 -9.03 12.09 -3.44
CA VAL A 1 -10.07 11.06 -3.43
C VAL A 1 -10.40 10.69 -1.99
N LEU A 2 -11.55 10.04 -1.72
CA LEU A 2 -11.88 9.51 -0.39
C LEU A 2 -11.94 7.99 -0.47
N THR A 3 -11.28 7.33 0.50
CA THR A 3 -11.48 5.90 0.73
C THR A 3 -12.78 5.65 1.51
N GLN A 4 -13.31 4.45 1.44
CA GLN A 4 -14.56 4.09 2.10
C GLN A 4 -14.36 3.71 3.58
N ILE A 5 -13.16 3.25 3.95
CA ILE A 5 -12.83 2.72 5.29
C ILE A 5 -11.38 3.10 5.62
N ASN A 6 -11.12 3.37 6.89
CA ASN A 6 -9.82 3.80 7.41
C ASN A 6 -8.99 2.66 8.03
N ALA A 7 -9.10 1.44 7.52
CA ALA A 7 -8.34 0.29 8.04
C ALA A 7 -8.03 -0.70 6.91
N THR A 8 -6.75 -1.03 6.73
CA THR A 8 -6.19 -1.81 5.63
C THR A 8 -6.93 -3.14 5.38
N HIS A 9 -7.16 -3.93 6.44
CA HIS A 9 -7.80 -5.25 6.32
C HIS A 9 -9.25 -5.21 5.80
N LYS A 10 -9.87 -4.03 5.76
CA LYS A 10 -11.20 -3.81 5.19
C LYS A 10 -11.14 -2.99 3.91
N SER A 11 -10.28 -1.99 3.82
CA SER A 11 -10.20 -1.09 2.68
C SER A 11 -9.62 -1.79 1.45
N VAL A 12 -8.49 -2.49 1.58
CA VAL A 12 -7.87 -3.20 0.44
C VAL A 12 -8.82 -4.22 -0.21
N PRO A 13 -9.56 -5.06 0.54
CA PRO A 13 -10.56 -5.92 -0.09
C PRO A 13 -11.64 -5.16 -0.88
N LEU A 14 -12.11 -4.01 -0.38
CA LEU A 14 -13.09 -3.18 -1.12
C LEU A 14 -12.50 -2.52 -2.38
N MET A 15 -11.20 -2.27 -2.41
CA MET A 15 -10.50 -1.80 -3.63
C MET A 15 -10.41 -2.92 -4.69
N LEU A 16 -10.45 -4.17 -4.26
CA LEU A 16 -10.28 -5.33 -5.13
C LEU A 16 -11.60 -5.97 -5.60
N CYS A 17 -12.73 -5.59 -5.04
CA CYS A 17 -14.03 -6.19 -5.40
C CYS A 17 -15.14 -5.14 -5.51
N PRO A 18 -16.29 -5.47 -6.13
CA PRO A 18 -17.43 -4.55 -6.28
C PRO A 18 -18.22 -4.24 -5.01
N ALA A 19 -17.91 -4.86 -3.87
CA ALA A 19 -18.56 -4.54 -2.60
C ALA A 19 -18.21 -3.12 -2.12
N ASP A 20 -19.05 -2.55 -1.25
CA ASP A 20 -18.83 -1.25 -0.67
C ASP A 20 -18.97 -1.27 0.88
N ALA A 21 -18.65 -0.16 1.54
CA ALA A 21 -18.68 -0.07 3.00
C ALA A 21 -20.09 -0.20 3.58
N LEU A 22 -21.14 0.15 2.83
CA LEU A 22 -22.54 0.05 3.28
C LEU A 22 -23.04 -1.39 3.21
N ASN A 23 -22.53 -2.16 2.25
CA ASN A 23 -22.86 -3.55 1.99
C ASN A 23 -21.65 -4.46 2.12
N TYR A 24 -20.81 -4.25 3.13
CA TYR A 24 -19.55 -4.94 3.30
C TYR A 24 -19.67 -6.48 3.26
N ASN A 25 -20.79 -7.03 3.73
CA ASN A 25 -21.03 -8.48 3.71
C ASN A 25 -21.13 -9.07 2.31
N GLU A 26 -21.34 -8.26 1.28
CA GLU A 26 -21.32 -8.75 -0.12
C GLU A 26 -19.92 -9.23 -0.53
N ILE A 27 -18.86 -8.84 0.15
CA ILE A 27 -17.50 -9.32 -0.08
C ILE A 27 -17.41 -10.85 -0.06
N TYR A 28 -18.24 -11.53 0.75
CA TYR A 28 -18.27 -13.00 0.85
C TYR A 28 -18.82 -13.68 -0.42
N ARG A 29 -19.41 -12.93 -1.33
CA ARG A 29 -20.04 -13.42 -2.56
C ARG A 29 -19.38 -12.90 -3.82
N GLN A 30 -18.37 -12.04 -3.68
CA GLN A 30 -17.70 -11.40 -4.81
C GLN A 30 -16.42 -12.13 -5.17
N LYS A 31 -16.08 -12.06 -6.45
CA LYS A 31 -14.74 -12.33 -6.96
C LYS A 31 -13.99 -11.00 -7.09
N SER A 32 -12.67 -11.08 -7.00
CA SER A 32 -11.87 -9.87 -7.09
C SER A 32 -11.63 -9.43 -8.54
N LEU A 33 -11.09 -8.22 -8.66
CA LEU A 33 -10.50 -7.68 -9.88
C LEU A 33 -9.48 -8.66 -10.49
N ILE A 34 -8.73 -9.37 -9.64
CA ILE A 34 -7.72 -10.36 -10.06
C ILE A 34 -8.40 -11.47 -10.89
N SER A 35 -9.50 -12.06 -10.39
CA SER A 35 -10.28 -13.05 -11.13
C SER A 35 -10.84 -12.50 -12.45
N ALA A 36 -11.29 -11.23 -12.47
CA ALA A 36 -11.80 -10.60 -13.68
C ALA A 36 -10.71 -10.48 -14.76
N PHE A 37 -9.53 -10.01 -14.40
CA PHE A 37 -8.39 -9.92 -15.31
C PHE A 37 -7.91 -11.31 -15.77
N LYS A 38 -7.89 -12.29 -14.86
CA LYS A 38 -7.54 -13.67 -15.20
C LYS A 38 -8.51 -14.25 -16.25
N GLN A 39 -9.82 -14.03 -16.09
CA GLN A 39 -10.82 -14.42 -17.06
C GLN A 39 -10.66 -13.70 -18.41
N ALA A 40 -10.14 -12.48 -18.42
CA ALA A 40 -9.80 -11.72 -19.62
C ALA A 40 -8.47 -12.16 -20.27
N GLY A 41 -7.85 -13.21 -19.76
CA GLY A 41 -6.61 -13.81 -20.30
C GLY A 41 -5.32 -13.09 -19.88
N PHE A 42 -5.35 -12.34 -18.80
CA PHE A 42 -4.13 -11.78 -18.19
C PHE A 42 -3.47 -12.84 -17.28
N HIS A 43 -2.15 -12.86 -17.29
CA HIS A 43 -1.38 -13.46 -16.21
C HIS A 43 -1.41 -12.52 -15.01
N THR A 44 -1.86 -13.00 -13.87
CA THR A 44 -2.12 -12.17 -12.68
C THR A 44 -1.11 -12.46 -11.59
N SER A 45 -0.56 -11.40 -10.99
CA SER A 45 0.42 -11.50 -9.91
C SER A 45 0.07 -10.56 -8.77
N PHE A 46 0.21 -11.03 -7.53
CA PHE A 46 0.03 -10.24 -6.32
C PHE A 46 1.33 -10.31 -5.49
N LEU A 47 1.99 -9.18 -5.33
CA LEU A 47 3.23 -9.04 -4.57
C LEU A 47 2.96 -8.20 -3.33
N SER A 48 3.25 -8.71 -2.14
CA SER A 48 2.99 -8.01 -0.88
C SER A 48 4.26 -7.88 -0.04
N ASN A 49 4.52 -6.65 0.41
CA ASN A 49 5.49 -6.35 1.47
C ASN A 49 4.85 -6.37 2.87
N GLN A 50 3.59 -6.78 2.98
CA GLN A 50 2.90 -7.03 4.25
C GLN A 50 2.75 -8.52 4.46
N LEU A 51 2.85 -8.97 5.71
CA LEU A 51 2.67 -10.38 6.05
C LEU A 51 1.20 -10.80 5.92
N ARG A 52 0.99 -12.10 5.75
CA ARG A 52 -0.34 -12.69 5.82
C ARG A 52 -0.96 -12.44 7.20
N ASN A 53 -2.22 -12.08 7.23
CA ASN A 53 -2.96 -11.72 8.44
C ASN A 53 -4.36 -12.36 8.55
N GLY A 54 -4.70 -13.27 7.62
CA GLY A 54 -5.99 -13.96 7.56
C GLY A 54 -7.16 -13.09 7.07
N SER A 55 -6.88 -11.93 6.47
CA SER A 55 -7.92 -11.05 5.94
C SER A 55 -8.38 -11.43 4.54
N PHE A 56 -9.47 -10.79 4.05
CA PHE A 56 -9.93 -10.92 2.67
C PHE A 56 -8.92 -10.44 1.63
N THR A 57 -7.93 -9.62 2.01
CA THR A 57 -6.80 -9.29 1.13
C THR A 57 -6.09 -10.54 0.67
N GLU A 58 -5.82 -11.48 1.58
CA GLU A 58 -5.17 -12.75 1.23
C GLU A 58 -6.08 -13.65 0.39
N PHE A 59 -7.35 -13.73 0.76
CA PHE A 59 -8.31 -14.51 0.00
C PHE A 59 -8.36 -14.08 -1.47
N PHE A 60 -8.40 -12.78 -1.73
CA PHE A 60 -8.37 -12.28 -3.09
C PHE A 60 -6.99 -12.39 -3.75
N ALA A 61 -5.90 -12.18 -2.99
CA ALA A 61 -4.55 -12.37 -3.50
C ALA A 61 -4.30 -13.80 -3.99
N ASP A 62 -4.88 -14.80 -3.31
CA ASP A 62 -4.75 -16.21 -3.66
C ASP A 62 -5.57 -16.59 -4.95
N GLU A 63 -6.37 -15.67 -5.50
CA GLU A 63 -6.95 -15.82 -6.85
C GLU A 63 -5.92 -15.61 -7.98
N ALA A 64 -4.76 -14.97 -7.69
CA ALA A 64 -3.73 -14.70 -8.68
C ALA A 64 -3.01 -15.99 -9.14
N ASP A 65 -2.41 -15.94 -10.35
CA ASP A 65 -1.56 -17.02 -10.84
C ASP A 65 -0.23 -17.11 -10.08
N CYS A 66 0.24 -15.98 -9.54
CA CYS A 66 1.45 -15.90 -8.74
C CYS A 66 1.22 -14.98 -7.54
N THR A 67 1.47 -15.48 -6.33
CA THR A 67 1.35 -14.69 -5.09
C THR A 67 2.63 -14.80 -4.30
N ILE A 68 3.25 -13.64 -3.98
CA ILE A 68 4.50 -13.57 -3.22
C ILE A 68 4.31 -12.62 -2.04
N TYR A 69 4.62 -13.10 -0.84
CA TYR A 69 4.70 -12.31 0.38
C TYR A 69 6.17 -12.20 0.82
N PHE A 70 6.65 -10.99 0.94
CA PHE A 70 8.02 -10.72 1.36
C PHE A 70 8.07 -10.64 2.89
N ALA A 71 8.90 -11.48 3.49
CA ALA A 71 9.10 -11.52 4.94
C ALA A 71 10.41 -10.84 5.32
N ALA A 72 10.35 -9.96 6.31
CA ALA A 72 11.57 -9.38 6.87
C ALA A 72 12.43 -10.46 7.55
N PRO A 73 13.77 -10.40 7.43
CA PRO A 73 14.66 -11.22 8.21
C PRO A 73 14.43 -11.03 9.72
N LYS A 74 14.71 -12.05 10.54
CA LYS A 74 14.47 -12.04 12.00
C LYS A 74 15.12 -10.84 12.74
N ASN A 75 16.14 -10.25 12.15
CA ASN A 75 16.89 -9.11 12.73
C ASN A 75 16.43 -7.73 12.19
N LYS A 76 15.44 -7.68 11.32
CA LYS A 76 14.85 -6.44 10.82
C LYS A 76 13.35 -6.46 11.07
N PRO A 77 12.76 -5.39 11.65
CA PRO A 77 11.33 -5.36 11.93
C PRO A 77 10.49 -5.35 10.65
N HIS A 78 10.99 -4.67 9.59
CA HIS A 78 10.28 -4.48 8.32
C HIS A 78 11.26 -4.43 7.15
N LEU A 79 10.74 -4.64 5.94
CA LEU A 79 11.42 -4.35 4.67
C LEU A 79 10.90 -3.04 4.08
N HIS A 80 11.74 -2.32 3.35
CA HIS A 80 11.28 -1.22 2.51
C HIS A 80 10.61 -1.79 1.24
N ASP A 81 9.75 -1.00 0.61
CA ASP A 81 8.97 -1.46 -0.54
C ASP A 81 9.84 -1.78 -1.78
N ASP A 82 11.08 -1.31 -1.81
CA ASP A 82 12.07 -1.65 -2.84
C ASP A 82 12.29 -3.16 -3.01
N VAL A 83 11.99 -3.96 -1.99
CA VAL A 83 12.04 -5.43 -2.07
C VAL A 83 11.15 -5.97 -3.20
N LEU A 84 10.07 -5.29 -3.54
CA LEU A 84 9.14 -5.67 -4.59
C LEU A 84 9.74 -5.51 -6.00
N LEU A 85 10.73 -4.62 -6.17
CA LEU A 85 11.26 -4.24 -7.49
C LEU A 85 11.92 -5.39 -8.24
N SER A 86 12.61 -6.29 -7.53
CA SER A 86 13.25 -7.46 -8.15
C SER A 86 12.22 -8.47 -8.68
N ALA A 87 11.10 -8.62 -7.98
CA ALA A 87 10.01 -9.46 -8.44
C ALA A 87 9.26 -8.84 -9.62
N VAL A 88 9.10 -7.50 -9.63
CA VAL A 88 8.58 -6.77 -10.80
C VAL A 88 9.43 -7.05 -12.03
N ASP A 89 10.78 -6.92 -11.93
CA ASP A 89 11.67 -7.24 -13.04
C ASP A 89 11.48 -8.68 -13.54
N SER A 90 11.40 -9.63 -12.63
CA SER A 90 11.19 -11.03 -12.97
C SER A 90 9.88 -11.22 -13.73
N LEU A 91 8.78 -10.63 -13.24
CA LEU A 91 7.45 -10.73 -13.87
C LEU A 91 7.40 -10.05 -15.24
N LEU A 92 8.03 -8.90 -15.42
CA LEU A 92 8.09 -8.22 -16.71
C LEU A 92 8.81 -9.05 -17.79
N ASN A 93 9.69 -9.97 -17.36
CA ASN A 93 10.51 -10.83 -18.22
C ASN A 93 9.96 -12.25 -18.44
N ILE A 94 8.84 -12.66 -17.85
CA ILE A 94 8.27 -14.02 -18.03
C ILE A 94 7.66 -14.30 -19.43
N GLY A 95 7.75 -13.36 -20.36
CA GLY A 95 7.26 -13.54 -21.73
C GLY A 95 5.73 -13.49 -21.90
N LYS A 96 4.98 -13.09 -20.88
CA LYS A 96 3.52 -12.92 -20.99
C LYS A 96 3.17 -11.59 -21.67
N THR A 97 2.22 -11.63 -22.61
CA THR A 97 1.78 -10.46 -23.38
C THR A 97 0.80 -9.57 -22.62
N LYS A 98 -0.02 -10.17 -21.76
CA LYS A 98 -0.99 -9.47 -20.91
C LYS A 98 -0.70 -9.80 -19.45
N GLN A 99 -0.44 -8.80 -18.64
CA GLN A 99 -0.14 -8.99 -17.22
C GLN A 99 -0.92 -7.98 -16.37
N LEU A 100 -1.46 -8.45 -15.25
CA LEU A 100 -1.88 -7.63 -14.12
C LEU A 100 -0.89 -7.89 -12.98
N ILE A 101 -0.21 -6.86 -12.51
CA ILE A 101 0.68 -6.94 -11.35
C ILE A 101 0.12 -6.02 -10.28
N ILE A 102 -0.24 -6.56 -9.13
CA ILE A 102 -0.66 -5.80 -7.96
C ILE A 102 0.50 -5.75 -6.99
N LEU A 103 0.90 -4.53 -6.61
CA LEU A 103 1.94 -4.26 -5.61
C LEU A 103 1.26 -3.77 -4.34
N HIS A 104 1.23 -4.62 -3.32
CA HIS A 104 0.69 -4.31 -2.01
C HIS A 104 1.86 -3.88 -1.11
N THR A 105 2.11 -2.58 -1.08
CA THR A 105 3.22 -1.94 -0.36
C THR A 105 2.94 -1.85 1.13
N TYR A 106 3.99 -1.61 1.91
CA TYR A 106 3.87 -1.20 3.31
C TYR A 106 3.59 0.31 3.41
N GLY A 107 4.12 1.07 2.45
CA GLY A 107 3.89 2.50 2.31
C GLY A 107 4.26 3.31 3.55
N SER A 108 3.47 4.34 3.82
CA SER A 108 3.67 5.27 4.94
C SER A 108 3.02 4.78 6.25
N HIS A 109 3.09 3.48 6.53
CA HIS A 109 2.57 2.92 7.79
C HIS A 109 3.47 3.28 8.98
N PHE A 110 2.89 3.57 10.14
CA PHE A 110 3.63 3.81 11.38
C PHE A 110 4.47 2.56 11.79
N ASN A 111 5.70 2.67 12.32
CA ASN A 111 6.46 3.88 12.60
C ASN A 111 7.09 4.45 11.32
N TYR A 112 6.75 5.69 10.97
CA TYR A 112 7.15 6.32 9.70
C TYR A 112 8.66 6.36 9.49
N CYS A 113 9.45 6.58 10.57
CA CYS A 113 10.92 6.61 10.51
C CYS A 113 11.55 5.30 10.02
N GLU A 114 10.79 4.21 10.01
CA GLU A 114 11.23 2.89 9.53
C GLU A 114 10.88 2.65 8.06
N ARG A 115 10.27 3.64 7.38
CA ARG A 115 9.78 3.51 6.00
C ARG A 115 10.72 4.07 4.96
N TYR A 116 11.81 4.73 5.36
CA TYR A 116 12.74 5.39 4.46
C TYR A 116 14.19 5.28 4.92
N ASP A 117 15.09 5.34 3.94
CA ASP A 117 16.53 5.45 4.16
C ASP A 117 16.97 6.92 4.23
N THR A 118 18.25 7.14 4.55
CA THR A 118 18.82 8.47 4.73
C THR A 118 18.74 9.36 3.50
N ASP A 119 18.68 8.80 2.30
CA ASP A 119 18.56 9.53 1.03
C ASP A 119 17.13 10.09 0.78
N CYS A 120 16.12 9.53 1.45
CA CYS A 120 14.75 10.07 1.47
C CYS A 120 14.47 10.95 2.68
N ARG A 121 15.44 11.17 3.57
CA ARG A 121 15.32 11.98 4.77
C ARG A 121 15.55 13.47 4.46
N ILE A 122 14.53 14.12 3.94
CA ILE A 122 14.57 15.54 3.53
C ILE A 122 14.14 16.47 4.67
N PHE A 123 13.08 16.09 5.39
CA PHE A 123 12.46 16.89 6.43
C PHE A 123 12.99 16.52 7.82
N THR A 124 13.44 17.50 8.60
CA THR A 124 13.99 17.29 9.96
C THR A 124 13.54 18.41 10.90
N PRO A 125 13.42 18.14 12.23
CA PRO A 125 13.63 16.86 12.89
C PRO A 125 12.53 15.85 12.53
N ASP A 126 12.85 14.55 12.50
CA ASP A 126 11.94 13.47 12.12
C ASP A 126 11.91 12.32 13.14
N HIS A 127 12.64 12.44 14.24
CA HIS A 127 12.65 11.44 15.30
C HIS A 127 11.46 11.63 16.25
N ILE A 128 10.52 10.66 16.20
CA ILE A 128 9.31 10.66 17.03
C ILE A 128 9.66 10.04 18.40
N LYS A 129 9.75 10.88 19.42
CA LYS A 129 10.00 10.44 20.81
C LYS A 129 8.71 10.00 21.51
N GLU A 130 7.68 10.81 21.39
CA GLU A 130 6.35 10.62 21.99
C GLU A 130 5.29 11.12 21.03
N ILE A 131 4.10 10.53 21.09
CA ILE A 131 2.95 10.93 20.27
C ILE A 131 2.19 12.01 21.02
N ASP A 132 2.56 13.24 20.79
CA ASP A 132 1.93 14.43 21.39
C ASP A 132 2.07 15.66 20.48
N HIS A 133 1.37 16.74 20.83
CA HIS A 133 1.44 18.00 20.07
C HIS A 133 2.81 18.64 20.03
N LYS A 134 3.68 18.40 21.03
CA LYS A 134 5.03 18.97 21.06
C LYS A 134 5.92 18.34 20.01
N ASN A 135 5.65 17.07 19.68
CA ASN A 135 6.36 16.31 18.68
C ASN A 135 5.65 16.29 17.30
N LYS A 136 4.51 17.00 17.15
CA LYS A 136 3.70 16.97 15.92
C LYS A 136 4.53 17.26 14.68
N GLN A 137 5.41 18.28 14.72
CA GLN A 137 6.24 18.59 13.54
C GLN A 137 7.20 17.46 13.18
N ALA A 138 7.78 16.78 14.16
CA ALA A 138 8.63 15.62 13.89
C ALA A 138 7.84 14.44 13.32
N MET A 139 6.59 14.25 13.74
CA MET A 139 5.68 13.24 13.17
C MET A 139 5.34 13.55 11.71
N ILE A 140 4.99 14.82 11.41
CA ILE A 140 4.74 15.27 10.04
C ILE A 140 5.99 15.07 9.18
N ASN A 141 7.15 15.52 9.62
CA ASN A 141 8.40 15.37 8.87
C ASN A 141 8.73 13.91 8.59
N ALA A 142 8.54 13.02 9.56
CA ALA A 142 8.76 11.58 9.36
C ALA A 142 7.75 10.98 8.36
N TYR A 143 6.48 11.38 8.45
CA TYR A 143 5.46 10.99 7.50
C TYR A 143 5.78 11.48 6.08
N ASP A 144 6.14 12.74 5.91
CA ASP A 144 6.50 13.33 4.63
C ASP A 144 7.75 12.64 4.02
N ASN A 145 8.75 12.30 4.84
CA ASN A 145 9.90 11.51 4.37
C ASN A 145 9.48 10.12 3.87
N SER A 146 8.48 9.49 4.49
CA SER A 146 7.94 8.21 4.01
C SER A 146 7.20 8.35 2.67
N ILE A 147 6.55 9.51 2.43
CA ILE A 147 5.95 9.83 1.13
C ILE A 147 7.04 10.02 0.06
N VAL A 148 8.16 10.69 0.40
CA VAL A 148 9.32 10.80 -0.52
C VAL A 148 9.85 9.41 -0.92
N ALA A 149 9.92 8.47 0.03
CA ALA A 149 10.33 7.10 -0.27
C ALA A 149 9.32 6.38 -1.17
N THR A 150 8.03 6.57 -0.94
CA THR A 150 6.96 6.03 -1.79
C THR A 150 7.05 6.59 -3.21
N ASP A 151 7.24 7.90 -3.37
CA ASP A 151 7.41 8.55 -4.68
C ASP A 151 8.61 7.99 -5.44
N LYS A 152 9.75 7.83 -4.76
CA LYS A 152 10.95 7.21 -5.32
C LYS A 152 10.69 5.76 -5.78
N PHE A 153 9.97 4.97 -4.97
CA PHE A 153 9.57 3.61 -5.34
C PHE A 153 8.68 3.61 -6.60
N LEU A 154 7.66 4.47 -6.66
CA LEU A 154 6.78 4.58 -7.81
C LEU A 154 7.52 5.00 -9.08
N ALA A 155 8.45 5.96 -8.98
CA ALA A 155 9.31 6.37 -10.09
C ALA A 155 10.12 5.18 -10.64
N GLN A 156 10.67 4.33 -9.78
CA GLN A 156 11.39 3.13 -10.19
C GLN A 156 10.48 2.10 -10.88
N VAL A 157 9.23 1.94 -10.43
CA VAL A 157 8.24 1.08 -11.11
C VAL A 157 7.92 1.63 -12.51
N ILE A 158 7.71 2.95 -12.63
CA ILE A 158 7.46 3.62 -13.92
C ILE A 158 8.63 3.39 -14.87
N ASP A 159 9.86 3.63 -14.42
CA ASP A 159 11.08 3.39 -15.22
C ASP A 159 11.17 1.96 -15.73
N LYS A 160 10.81 0.98 -14.90
CA LYS A 160 10.80 -0.44 -15.31
C LYS A 160 9.76 -0.71 -16.39
N LEU A 161 8.56 -0.14 -16.25
CA LEU A 161 7.50 -0.27 -17.25
C LEU A 161 7.93 0.36 -18.59
N ASP A 162 8.48 1.58 -18.56
CA ASP A 162 8.93 2.29 -19.75
C ASP A 162 10.01 1.52 -20.52
N ARG A 163 10.96 0.93 -19.81
CA ARG A 163 12.04 0.10 -20.41
C ARG A 163 11.52 -1.14 -21.13
N THR A 164 10.31 -1.62 -20.82
CA THR A 164 9.73 -2.75 -21.57
C THR A 164 9.35 -2.41 -23.00
N GLY A 165 9.14 -1.14 -23.33
CA GLY A 165 8.59 -0.68 -24.62
C GLY A 165 7.16 -1.16 -24.89
N LYS A 166 6.47 -1.74 -23.90
CA LYS A 166 5.10 -2.26 -24.03
C LYS A 166 4.09 -1.18 -23.61
N THR A 167 2.89 -1.25 -24.16
CA THR A 167 1.76 -0.45 -23.66
C THR A 167 1.46 -0.84 -22.21
N SER A 168 1.62 0.10 -21.30
CA SER A 168 1.48 -0.10 -19.87
C SER A 168 0.62 0.99 -19.24
N ALA A 169 -0.06 0.67 -18.16
CA ALA A 169 -0.76 1.63 -17.31
C ALA A 169 -0.45 1.31 -15.84
N MET A 170 -0.29 2.34 -15.03
CA MET A 170 -0.15 2.22 -13.59
C MET A 170 -1.28 3.00 -12.91
N LEU A 171 -1.91 2.38 -11.93
CA LEU A 171 -2.85 3.02 -11.01
C LEU A 171 -2.26 2.94 -9.61
N TYR A 172 -2.10 4.07 -8.96
CA TYR A 172 -1.69 4.18 -7.57
C TYR A 172 -2.86 4.69 -6.72
N LEU A 173 -3.10 4.03 -5.59
CA LEU A 173 -4.09 4.42 -4.59
C LEU A 173 -3.54 4.08 -3.21
N SER A 174 -3.80 4.93 -2.22
CA SER A 174 -3.68 4.53 -0.82
C SER A 174 -4.98 3.86 -0.36
N ASP A 175 -4.88 2.94 0.57
CA ASP A 175 -6.04 2.26 1.16
C ASP A 175 -6.74 3.12 2.23
N HIS A 176 -6.01 3.97 2.93
CA HIS A 176 -6.50 5.01 3.84
C HIS A 176 -5.46 6.11 4.02
N GLY A 177 -5.88 7.20 4.64
CA GLY A 177 -4.98 8.25 5.12
C GLY A 177 -4.61 8.05 6.59
N GLU A 178 -3.85 9.00 7.12
CA GLU A 178 -3.39 9.06 8.51
C GLU A 178 -3.81 10.38 9.16
N ASP A 179 -4.17 10.33 10.44
CA ASP A 179 -4.39 11.53 11.25
C ASP A 179 -3.17 11.75 12.14
N LEU A 180 -2.58 12.91 12.05
CA LEU A 180 -1.37 13.30 12.77
C LEU A 180 -1.68 14.37 13.82
N LEU A 181 -2.74 14.21 14.59
CA LEU A 181 -3.29 15.22 15.52
C LEU A 181 -3.74 16.48 14.75
N ASP A 182 -4.46 16.27 13.63
CA ASP A 182 -4.74 17.36 12.68
C ASP A 182 -5.92 18.22 13.08
N ASP A 183 -6.81 17.72 13.93
CA ASP A 183 -7.97 18.46 14.42
C ASP A 183 -8.18 18.33 15.94
N GLU A 184 -9.22 18.98 16.46
CA GLU A 184 -9.55 19.05 17.89
C GLU A 184 -9.85 17.67 18.52
N ARG A 185 -10.09 16.64 17.71
CA ARG A 185 -10.33 15.27 18.18
C ARG A 185 -9.04 14.59 18.64
N ASN A 186 -7.89 15.16 18.35
CA ASN A 186 -6.58 14.66 18.74
C ASN A 186 -6.38 13.19 18.39
N ARG A 187 -6.81 12.78 17.20
CA ARG A 187 -6.61 11.43 16.70
C ARG A 187 -5.19 11.27 16.17
N PHE A 188 -4.70 10.05 16.28
CA PHE A 188 -3.41 9.67 15.72
C PHE A 188 -3.57 8.33 15.00
N LEU A 189 -2.85 8.17 13.86
CA LEU A 189 -2.96 7.01 12.96
C LEU A 189 -4.34 6.89 12.28
N HIS A 190 -4.72 5.66 12.00
CA HIS A 190 -5.95 5.25 11.33
C HIS A 190 -6.80 4.34 12.23
N ALA A 191 -7.80 3.67 11.64
CA ALA A 191 -8.67 2.68 12.29
C ALA A 191 -9.46 3.21 13.51
N SER A 192 -9.67 4.52 13.64
CA SER A 192 -10.56 5.05 14.67
C SER A 192 -12.02 4.66 14.38
N PRO A 193 -12.82 4.37 15.41
CA PRO A 193 -14.24 3.97 15.24
C PRO A 193 -15.07 5.00 14.48
N ILE A 194 -14.76 6.28 14.65
CA ILE A 194 -15.34 7.40 13.88
C ILE A 194 -14.18 8.01 13.11
N PRO A 195 -14.08 7.77 11.79
CA PRO A 195 -12.97 8.27 10.98
C PRO A 195 -12.92 9.81 10.96
N THR A 196 -11.72 10.35 10.86
CA THR A 196 -11.52 11.75 10.53
C THR A 196 -11.44 11.93 9.01
N TYR A 197 -11.57 13.17 8.54
CA TYR A 197 -11.32 13.48 7.13
C TYR A 197 -9.93 13.05 6.68
N TYR A 198 -8.93 13.25 7.52
CA TYR A 198 -7.53 12.91 7.25
C TYR A 198 -7.30 11.40 7.07
N GLN A 199 -8.03 10.59 7.82
CA GLN A 199 -7.97 9.12 7.70
C GLN A 199 -8.68 8.58 6.44
N LEU A 200 -9.57 9.36 5.83
CA LEU A 200 -10.31 8.97 4.63
C LEU A 200 -9.79 9.64 3.36
N HIS A 201 -9.08 10.77 3.47
CA HIS A 201 -8.55 11.50 2.32
C HIS A 201 -7.25 10.83 1.83
N ILE A 202 -7.27 10.41 0.57
CA ILE A 202 -6.16 9.68 -0.08
C ILE A 202 -5.81 10.34 -1.42
N PRO A 203 -4.57 10.15 -1.91
CA PRO A 203 -4.14 10.64 -3.21
C PRO A 203 -4.94 10.02 -4.38
#